data_cfa533a231d81c1c09365dc6693fccd9
#
_entry.id   cfa533a231d81c1c09365dc6693fccd9
#
_cell.length_a   1.000
_cell.length_b   1.000
_cell.length_c   1.000
_cell.angle_alpha   90.00
_cell.angle_beta   90.00
_cell.angle_gamma   90.00
#
_symmetry.space_group_name_H-M   'P 1'
#
loop_
_entity.id
_entity.type
_entity.pdbx_description
1 polymer ?
#
loop_
_entity_poly.entity_id
_entity_poly.type
_entity_poly.pdbx_seq_one_letter_code
_entity_poly.pdbx_strand_id
1 'polypeptide(L)'
;MSRETVNSICATFPGAEVSDPWGGGHDAWKVGGKMFASIGAVTPSVAVKTDSVETADMLIEMGVGAKAPYFHRSWVLLDWDMQPEELEARILQSYRLIRTGLPKKTQAGLPDFPER
;
A
#
# COMPACT_ATOMS: atom_id res chain seq x y z
N MET A 1 -11.64 -2.56 -9.12
CA MET A 1 -11.77 -1.36 -8.25
C MET A 1 -11.45 -0.08 -9.01
N SER A 2 -11.62 1.05 -8.38
CA SER A 2 -11.27 2.36 -8.91
C SER A 2 -10.32 3.07 -7.95
N ARG A 3 -9.74 4.18 -8.40
CA ARG A 3 -8.94 5.05 -7.52
C ARG A 3 -9.74 5.45 -6.28
N GLU A 4 -11.00 5.84 -6.46
CA GLU A 4 -11.86 6.26 -5.36
C GLU A 4 -12.07 5.15 -4.33
N THR A 5 -12.29 3.92 -4.79
CA THR A 5 -12.46 2.77 -3.90
C THR A 5 -11.18 2.46 -3.14
N VAL A 6 -10.03 2.46 -3.82
CA VAL A 6 -8.73 2.21 -3.18
C VAL A 6 -8.43 3.29 -2.15
N ASN A 7 -8.67 4.56 -2.50
CA ASN A 7 -8.49 5.66 -1.56
C ASN A 7 -9.42 5.54 -0.36
N SER A 8 -10.66 5.11 -0.57
CA SER A 8 -11.59 4.90 0.54
C SER A 8 -11.12 3.82 1.51
N ILE A 9 -10.56 2.74 0.98
CA ILE A 9 -9.98 1.67 1.80
C ILE A 9 -8.82 2.22 2.63
N CYS A 10 -7.87 2.89 2.00
CA CYS A 10 -6.70 3.46 2.68
C CYS A 10 -7.11 4.46 3.76
N ALA A 11 -8.13 5.27 3.51
CA ALA A 11 -8.60 6.28 4.45
C ALA A 11 -9.19 5.67 5.73
N THR A 12 -9.62 4.41 5.71
CA THR A 12 -10.14 3.74 6.91
C THR A 12 -9.06 3.33 7.90
N PHE A 13 -7.81 3.28 7.48
CA PHE A 13 -6.73 2.79 8.35
C PHE A 13 -6.31 3.87 9.35
N PRO A 14 -6.21 3.52 10.64
CA PRO A 14 -5.86 4.50 11.68
C PRO A 14 -4.55 5.21 11.41
N GLY A 15 -4.57 6.55 11.46
CA GLY A 15 -3.38 7.35 11.24
C GLY A 15 -2.95 7.51 9.79
N ALA A 16 -3.72 7.00 8.83
CA ALA A 16 -3.39 7.11 7.43
C ALA A 16 -3.57 8.55 6.93
N GLU A 17 -2.60 9.01 6.16
CA GLU A 17 -2.61 10.34 5.56
C GLU A 17 -2.25 10.24 4.08
N VAL A 18 -2.89 11.04 3.25
CA VAL A 18 -2.63 11.05 1.81
C VAL A 18 -1.96 12.35 1.40
N SER A 19 -1.04 12.25 0.44
CA SER A 19 -0.36 13.41 -0.13
C SER A 19 -0.02 13.16 -1.59
N ASP A 20 0.37 14.22 -2.29
CA ASP A 20 0.87 14.15 -3.66
C ASP A 20 2.30 14.73 -3.69
N PRO A 21 3.30 13.98 -3.15
CA PRO A 21 4.64 14.52 -2.96
C PRO A 21 5.39 14.85 -4.25
N TRP A 22 4.96 14.23 -5.36
CA TRP A 22 5.59 14.48 -6.65
C TRP A 22 4.82 15.48 -7.52
N GLY A 23 3.62 15.86 -7.11
CA GLY A 23 2.69 16.62 -7.94
C GLY A 23 2.12 15.78 -9.08
N GLY A 24 1.14 16.28 -9.79
CA GLY A 24 0.62 15.63 -10.99
C GLY A 24 -0.44 14.57 -10.77
N GLY A 25 -1.03 14.46 -9.58
CA GLY A 25 -2.19 13.61 -9.37
C GLY A 25 -1.89 12.25 -8.76
N HIS A 26 -0.75 12.07 -8.11
CA HIS A 26 -0.45 10.87 -7.34
C HIS A 26 -1.20 10.87 -6.00
N ASP A 27 -1.52 9.68 -5.49
CA ASP A 27 -2.05 9.54 -4.14
C ASP A 27 -1.10 8.63 -3.36
N ALA A 28 -0.26 9.24 -2.53
CA ALA A 28 0.68 8.53 -1.68
C ALA A 28 0.13 8.46 -0.26
N TRP A 29 -0.20 7.26 0.19
CA TRP A 29 -0.73 7.00 1.52
C TRP A 29 0.38 6.63 2.49
N LYS A 30 0.42 7.31 3.63
CA LYS A 30 1.45 7.13 4.65
C LYS A 30 0.82 6.87 6.03
N VAL A 31 1.57 6.16 6.85
CA VAL A 31 1.29 6.02 8.28
C VAL A 31 2.58 6.27 9.04
N GLY A 32 2.54 7.14 10.04
CA GLY A 32 3.74 7.51 10.78
C GLY A 32 4.86 8.08 9.91
N GLY A 33 4.51 8.74 8.81
CA GLY A 33 5.47 9.31 7.88
C GLY A 33 6.05 8.35 6.85
N LYS A 34 5.66 7.07 6.88
CA LYS A 34 6.13 6.06 5.93
C LYS A 34 5.03 5.64 4.97
N MET A 35 5.36 5.55 3.69
CA MET A 35 4.41 5.17 2.65
C MET A 35 4.03 3.69 2.75
N PHE A 36 2.72 3.38 2.64
CA PHE A 36 2.24 2.00 2.58
C PHE A 36 1.46 1.68 1.30
N ALA A 37 1.02 2.69 0.57
CA ALA A 37 0.35 2.51 -0.71
C ALA A 37 0.60 3.73 -1.59
N SER A 38 0.82 3.52 -2.87
CA SER A 38 1.04 4.62 -3.81
C SER A 38 0.26 4.36 -5.10
N ILE A 39 -0.61 5.30 -5.45
CA ILE A 39 -1.38 5.27 -6.68
C ILE A 39 -0.76 6.26 -7.65
N GLY A 40 -0.35 5.77 -8.83
CA GLY A 40 0.21 6.63 -9.86
C GLY A 40 -0.82 7.56 -10.47
N ALA A 41 -0.34 8.59 -11.17
CA ALA A 41 -1.23 9.62 -11.74
C ALA A 41 -2.16 9.06 -12.82
N VAL A 42 -1.72 8.09 -13.60
CA VAL A 42 -2.43 7.64 -14.80
C VAL A 42 -2.66 6.12 -14.88
N THR A 43 -1.98 5.33 -14.08
CA THR A 43 -2.11 3.87 -14.15
C THR A 43 -3.20 3.35 -13.21
N PRO A 44 -4.02 2.37 -13.64
CA PRO A 44 -5.08 1.79 -12.80
C PRO A 44 -4.51 0.72 -11.86
N SER A 45 -3.56 1.11 -11.03
CA SER A 45 -2.83 0.19 -10.15
C SER A 45 -2.39 0.90 -8.87
N VAL A 46 -2.08 0.09 -7.86
CA VAL A 46 -1.54 0.57 -6.59
C VAL A 46 -0.28 -0.20 -6.25
N ALA A 47 0.77 0.52 -5.83
CA ALA A 47 1.99 -0.09 -5.34
C ALA A 47 1.85 -0.35 -3.84
N VAL A 48 2.15 -1.58 -3.43
CA VAL A 48 2.08 -1.99 -2.02
C VAL A 48 3.31 -2.81 -1.66
N LYS A 49 3.65 -2.82 -0.37
CA LYS A 49 4.74 -3.62 0.15
C LYS A 49 4.25 -5.04 0.45
N THR A 50 5.07 -6.04 0.12
CA THR A 50 4.86 -7.42 0.56
C THR A 50 5.80 -7.73 1.72
N ASP A 51 5.66 -8.91 2.31
CA ASP A 51 6.46 -9.32 3.47
C ASP A 51 7.90 -9.70 3.11
N SER A 52 8.20 -9.93 1.82
CA SER A 52 9.55 -10.30 1.41
C SER A 52 9.75 -10.08 -0.09
N VAL A 53 11.02 -10.06 -0.51
CA VAL A 53 11.37 -10.04 -1.93
C VAL A 53 10.86 -11.31 -2.62
N GLU A 54 10.91 -12.45 -1.94
CA GLU A 54 10.45 -13.72 -2.47
C GLU A 54 8.94 -13.71 -2.75
N THR A 55 8.16 -13.12 -1.87
CA THR A 55 6.72 -12.96 -2.08
C THR A 55 6.43 -12.04 -3.26
N ALA A 56 7.15 -10.94 -3.37
CA ALA A 56 7.00 -10.02 -4.51
C ALA A 56 7.32 -10.72 -5.82
N ASP A 57 8.44 -11.45 -5.87
CA ASP A 57 8.85 -12.19 -7.08
C ASP A 57 7.81 -13.25 -7.44
N MET A 58 7.28 -13.96 -6.46
CA MET A 58 6.23 -14.96 -6.69
C MET A 58 4.98 -14.34 -7.31
N LEU A 59 4.52 -13.22 -6.79
CA LEU A 59 3.34 -12.53 -7.32
C LEU A 59 3.56 -12.06 -8.75
N ILE A 60 4.76 -11.61 -9.08
CA ILE A 60 5.11 -11.18 -10.43
C ILE A 60 5.13 -12.40 -11.38
N GLU A 61 5.75 -13.50 -10.96
CA GLU A 61 5.79 -14.73 -11.76
C GLU A 61 4.40 -15.32 -12.01
N MET A 62 3.52 -15.22 -11.03
CA MET A 62 2.14 -15.70 -11.16
C MET A 62 1.25 -14.77 -12.00
N GLY A 63 1.74 -13.61 -12.39
CA GLY A 63 0.96 -12.64 -13.13
C GLY A 63 -0.06 -11.88 -12.27
N VAL A 64 0.04 -11.99 -10.94
CA VAL A 64 -0.85 -11.29 -10.00
C VAL A 64 -0.40 -9.85 -9.80
N GLY A 65 0.91 -9.62 -9.82
CA GLY A 65 1.50 -8.31 -9.65
C GLY A 65 2.50 -7.99 -10.74
N ALA A 66 2.96 -6.76 -10.79
CA ALA A 66 4.01 -6.31 -11.68
C ALA A 66 5.09 -5.60 -10.87
N LYS A 67 6.27 -5.45 -11.49
CA LYS A 67 7.37 -4.73 -10.85
C LYS A 67 6.96 -3.29 -10.58
N ALA A 68 7.22 -2.83 -9.36
CA ALA A 68 6.96 -1.44 -8.96
C ALA A 68 8.25 -0.63 -9.14
N PRO A 69 8.39 0.15 -10.23
CA PRO A 69 9.58 0.96 -10.46
C PRO A 69 9.76 1.97 -9.31
N TYR A 70 11.00 2.26 -8.97
CA TYR A 70 11.37 3.23 -7.93
C TYR A 70 11.08 2.79 -6.50
N PHE A 71 10.51 1.60 -6.29
CA PHE A 71 10.27 1.05 -4.96
C PHE A 71 11.24 -0.09 -4.68
N HIS A 72 11.37 -0.42 -3.40
CA HIS A 72 12.17 -1.57 -2.99
C HIS A 72 11.61 -2.85 -3.63
N ARG A 73 12.46 -3.86 -3.85
CA ARG A 73 12.08 -5.10 -4.52
C ARG A 73 10.98 -5.90 -3.81
N SER A 74 10.71 -5.60 -2.54
CA SER A 74 9.58 -6.20 -1.82
C SER A 74 8.22 -5.57 -2.17
N TRP A 75 8.19 -4.55 -3.00
CA TRP A 75 6.98 -3.88 -3.45
C TRP A 75 6.52 -4.44 -4.79
N VAL A 76 5.20 -4.41 -5.02
CA VAL A 76 4.59 -4.82 -6.28
C VAL A 76 3.50 -3.84 -6.68
N LEU A 77 3.25 -3.74 -7.99
CA LEU A 77 2.08 -3.04 -8.53
C LEU A 77 0.95 -4.04 -8.65
N LEU A 78 -0.20 -3.71 -8.09
CA LEU A 78 -1.41 -4.53 -8.17
C LEU A 78 -2.45 -3.80 -9.02
N ASP A 79 -2.94 -4.48 -10.05
CA ASP A 79 -3.95 -3.94 -10.94
C ASP A 79 -5.31 -3.91 -10.23
N TRP A 80 -6.12 -2.88 -10.54
CA TRP A 80 -7.45 -2.76 -9.95
C TRP A 80 -8.45 -3.81 -10.45
N ASP A 81 -8.10 -4.56 -11.49
CA ASP A 81 -8.94 -5.64 -12.01
C ASP A 81 -8.84 -6.94 -11.20
N MET A 82 -7.86 -7.04 -10.29
CA MET A 82 -7.77 -8.25 -9.47
C MET A 82 -8.97 -8.36 -8.51
N GLN A 83 -9.16 -9.54 -7.92
CA GLN A 83 -10.27 -9.79 -7.00
C GLN A 83 -10.27 -8.74 -5.88
N PRO A 84 -11.42 -8.06 -5.64
CA PRO A 84 -11.48 -6.98 -4.65
C PRO A 84 -11.03 -7.40 -3.24
N GLU A 85 -11.43 -8.59 -2.80
CA GLU A 85 -11.07 -9.09 -1.47
C GLU A 85 -9.55 -9.29 -1.35
N GLU A 86 -8.92 -9.79 -2.40
CA GLU A 86 -7.48 -9.99 -2.40
C GLU A 86 -6.73 -8.67 -2.46
N LEU A 87 -7.20 -7.73 -3.28
CA LEU A 87 -6.59 -6.41 -3.35
C LEU A 87 -6.67 -5.70 -2.00
N GLU A 88 -7.83 -5.72 -1.37
CA GLU A 88 -8.01 -5.12 -0.05
C GLU A 88 -7.10 -5.77 0.99
N ALA A 89 -6.99 -7.10 0.97
CA ALA A 89 -6.12 -7.82 1.89
C ALA A 89 -4.64 -7.45 1.70
N ARG A 90 -4.21 -7.26 0.45
CA ARG A 90 -2.84 -6.86 0.16
C ARG A 90 -2.53 -5.43 0.61
N ILE A 91 -3.49 -4.53 0.44
CA ILE A 91 -3.36 -3.15 0.92
C ILE A 91 -3.27 -3.13 2.44
N LEU A 92 -4.13 -3.89 3.11
CA LEU A 92 -4.13 -4.01 4.58
C LEU A 92 -2.81 -4.59 5.09
N GLN A 93 -2.29 -5.63 4.43
CA GLN A 93 -1.01 -6.21 4.79
C GLN A 93 0.11 -5.19 4.69
N SER A 94 0.13 -4.41 3.61
CA SER A 94 1.13 -3.37 3.42
C SER A 94 1.07 -2.34 4.55
N TYR A 95 -0.12 -1.89 4.91
CA TYR A 95 -0.31 -0.97 6.04
C TYR A 95 0.26 -1.58 7.34
N ARG A 96 -0.07 -2.81 7.64
CA ARG A 96 0.43 -3.49 8.85
C ARG A 96 1.94 -3.61 8.87
N LEU A 97 2.53 -4.01 7.73
CA LEU A 97 3.98 -4.15 7.63
C LEU A 97 4.69 -2.81 7.89
N ILE A 98 4.19 -1.74 7.29
CA ILE A 98 4.78 -0.42 7.48
C ILE A 98 4.56 0.05 8.92
N ARG A 99 3.34 -0.08 9.44
CA ARG A 99 3.02 0.36 10.80
C ARG A 99 3.86 -0.37 11.86
N THR A 100 3.96 -1.69 11.77
CA THR A 100 4.73 -2.49 12.74
C THR A 100 6.24 -2.30 12.61
N GLY A 101 6.70 -1.83 11.45
CA GLY A 101 8.12 -1.51 11.24
C GLY A 101 8.52 -0.12 11.73
N LEU A 102 7.59 0.70 12.19
CA LEU A 102 7.89 2.02 12.72
C LEU A 102 8.54 1.92 14.10
N PRO A 103 9.33 2.93 14.51
CA PRO A 103 9.82 2.99 15.89
C PRO A 103 8.66 2.89 16.87
N LYS A 104 8.88 2.22 18.00
CA LYS A 104 7.81 2.04 19.01
C LYS A 104 7.23 3.35 19.49
N LYS A 105 8.05 4.38 19.63
CA LYS A 105 7.60 5.71 20.03
C LYS A 105 6.59 6.27 19.00
N THR A 106 6.88 6.10 17.72
CA THR A 106 5.97 6.53 16.66
C THR A 106 4.67 5.74 16.70
N GLN A 107 4.76 4.41 16.86
CA GLN A 107 3.57 3.56 16.96
C GLN A 107 2.68 3.96 18.14
N ALA A 108 3.29 4.31 19.29
CA ALA A 108 2.54 4.71 20.48
C ALA A 108 1.73 5.98 20.27
N GLY A 109 2.15 6.86 19.35
CA GLY A 109 1.44 8.09 19.01
C GLY A 109 0.32 7.92 17.99
N LEU A 110 0.18 6.73 17.41
CA LEU A 110 -0.86 6.46 16.41
C LEU A 110 -2.15 5.97 17.08
N PRO A 111 -3.32 6.22 16.44
CA PRO A 111 -4.56 5.62 16.91
C PRO A 111 -4.47 4.09 16.92
N ASP A 112 -5.20 3.44 17.81
CA ASP A 112 -5.23 2.00 17.89
C ASP A 112 -5.71 1.37 16.59
N PHE A 113 -5.11 0.24 16.23
CA PHE A 113 -5.50 -0.53 15.07
C PHE A 113 -5.98 -1.92 15.53
N PRO A 114 -7.31 -2.12 15.64
CA PRO A 114 -7.85 -3.41 16.05
C PRO A 114 -7.47 -4.51 15.07
N GLU A 115 -7.19 -5.71 15.58
CA GLU A 115 -6.95 -6.87 14.73
C GLU A 115 -8.17 -7.17 13.85
N ARG A 116 -7.89 -7.50 12.61
CA ARG A 116 -8.91 -7.87 11.63
C ARG A 116 -8.72 -9.31 11.17
#